data_90110c9d2bda827c1241148954f8d257
#
_entry.id   90110c9d2bda827c1241148954f8d257
#
_cell.length_a   1.000
_cell.length_b   1.000
_cell.length_c   1.000
_cell.angle_alpha   90.00
_cell.angle_beta   90.00
_cell.angle_gamma   90.00
#
_symmetry.space_group_name_H-M   'P 1'
#
loop_
_entity.id
_entity.type
_entity.pdbx_description
1 polymer ?
#
loop_
_entity_poly.entity_id
_entity_poly.type
_entity_poly.pdbx_seq_one_letter_code
_entity_poly.pdbx_strand_id
1 'polypeptide(L)'
;MKVVMVVNKRQLEVQKISTADEQRIIRQLKQVYSQTSKDCAAKIQELSMRTDLENIQSIVYQKQYQEAIKKQIDGILNDLNSKSFANIADYLGQCYETGFIGTLYDLQGQGIPLCFPINQEDVVQALQVDSKISQGLYQRMGEDTNHLKKSIKAELSRGISNGSSWNMVAGKIASGMNSPFDKAYKRAVVIARTEGHRVQQQSTLHCQKRAKSQGADVLKQWDSTLDGVTRPTHRELDGQIREIDEPFEVAGMKAMYPGAFGNPGEDCNCRCCLLQ
;
A
#
# COMPACT_ATOMS: atom_id res chain seq x y z
N MET A 1 -25.81 -15.20 -25.52
CA MET A 1 -25.36 -16.20 -24.53
C MET A 1 -24.23 -15.58 -23.77
N LYS A 2 -24.39 -15.18 -22.48
CA LYS A 2 -23.28 -14.66 -21.70
C LYS A 2 -22.34 -15.82 -21.44
N VAL A 3 -21.16 -15.79 -22.03
CA VAL A 3 -20.06 -16.67 -21.63
C VAL A 3 -19.58 -16.15 -20.29
N VAL A 4 -20.00 -16.77 -19.19
CA VAL A 4 -19.44 -16.51 -17.87
C VAL A 4 -18.10 -17.25 -17.84
N MET A 5 -17.00 -16.54 -17.98
CA MET A 5 -15.70 -17.14 -17.72
C MET A 5 -15.60 -17.48 -16.22
N VAL A 6 -15.45 -18.75 -15.93
CA VAL A 6 -15.21 -19.23 -14.55
C VAL A 6 -13.72 -19.17 -14.31
N VAL A 7 -13.31 -18.59 -13.17
CA VAL A 7 -11.91 -18.56 -12.73
C VAL A 7 -11.32 -19.96 -12.81
N ASN A 8 -10.30 -20.16 -13.60
CA ASN A 8 -9.69 -21.47 -13.82
C ASN A 8 -8.66 -21.83 -12.75
N LYS A 9 -8.18 -23.08 -12.75
CA LYS A 9 -7.23 -23.57 -11.74
C LYS A 9 -5.92 -22.75 -11.69
N ARG A 10 -5.40 -22.31 -12.85
CA ARG A 10 -4.15 -21.53 -12.92
C ARG A 10 -4.34 -20.14 -12.34
N GLN A 11 -5.46 -19.50 -12.62
CA GLN A 11 -5.83 -18.21 -12.04
C GLN A 11 -5.96 -18.31 -10.51
N LEU A 12 -6.54 -19.39 -9.98
CA LEU A 12 -6.59 -19.64 -8.54
C LEU A 12 -5.19 -19.84 -7.91
N GLU A 13 -4.26 -20.46 -8.62
CA GLU A 13 -2.87 -20.59 -8.18
C GLU A 13 -2.19 -19.23 -8.09
N VAL A 14 -2.33 -18.38 -9.10
CA VAL A 14 -1.83 -17.00 -9.11
C VAL A 14 -2.45 -16.17 -7.98
N GLN A 15 -3.74 -16.30 -7.74
CA GLN A 15 -4.44 -15.62 -6.65
C GLN A 15 -3.90 -16.02 -5.26
N LYS A 16 -3.56 -17.31 -5.06
CA LYS A 16 -2.93 -17.77 -3.81
C LYS A 16 -1.56 -17.13 -3.59
N ILE A 17 -0.75 -17.01 -4.64
CA ILE A 17 0.57 -16.35 -4.57
C ILE A 17 0.38 -14.89 -4.20
N SER A 18 -0.49 -14.16 -4.91
CA SER A 18 -0.78 -12.74 -4.63
C SER A 18 -1.26 -12.53 -3.19
N THR A 19 -2.12 -13.40 -2.69
CA THR A 19 -2.62 -13.34 -1.30
C THR A 19 -1.49 -13.57 -0.30
N ALA A 20 -0.59 -14.51 -0.55
CA ALA A 20 0.56 -14.79 0.32
C ALA A 20 1.53 -13.60 0.36
N ASP A 21 1.77 -12.96 -0.79
CA ASP A 21 2.63 -11.78 -0.91
C ASP A 21 2.02 -10.58 -0.18
N GLU A 22 0.71 -10.35 -0.31
CA GLU A 22 0.01 -9.32 0.47
C GLU A 22 0.14 -9.56 1.98
N GLN A 23 -0.07 -10.78 2.43
CA GLN A 23 0.08 -11.11 3.85
C GLN A 23 1.51 -10.93 4.35
N ARG A 24 2.51 -11.17 3.48
CA ARG A 24 3.93 -10.96 3.81
C ARG A 24 4.21 -9.47 4.02
N ILE A 25 3.84 -8.60 3.08
CA ILE A 25 4.07 -7.16 3.24
C ILE A 25 3.33 -6.58 4.45
N ILE A 26 2.11 -7.02 4.74
CA ILE A 26 1.37 -6.58 5.93
C ILE A 26 2.13 -6.96 7.21
N ARG A 27 2.71 -8.16 7.29
CA ARG A 27 3.54 -8.58 8.45
C ARG A 27 4.81 -7.74 8.57
N GLN A 28 5.49 -7.48 7.45
CA GLN A 28 6.70 -6.64 7.43
C GLN A 28 6.41 -5.23 7.90
N LEU A 29 5.36 -4.60 7.38
CA LEU A 29 4.92 -3.27 7.84
C LEU A 29 4.57 -3.28 9.33
N LYS A 30 3.85 -4.30 9.81
CA LYS A 30 3.53 -4.42 11.23
C LYS A 30 4.77 -4.49 12.10
N GLN A 31 5.79 -5.25 11.69
CA GLN A 31 7.07 -5.34 12.41
C GLN A 31 7.79 -3.99 12.45
N VAL A 32 7.92 -3.31 11.31
CA VAL A 32 8.60 -2.02 11.23
C VAL A 32 7.90 -0.97 12.10
N TYR A 33 6.56 -0.84 11.99
CA TYR A 33 5.81 0.12 12.80
C TYR A 33 5.81 -0.22 14.29
N SER A 34 5.72 -1.49 14.66
CA SER A 34 5.79 -1.94 16.05
C SER A 34 7.16 -1.69 16.66
N GLN A 35 8.25 -1.98 15.93
CA GLN A 35 9.61 -1.73 16.41
C GLN A 35 9.84 -0.23 16.59
N THR A 36 9.52 0.58 15.58
CA THR A 36 9.66 2.03 15.64
C THR A 36 8.88 2.65 16.82
N SER A 37 7.69 2.12 17.10
CA SER A 37 6.88 2.54 18.25
C SER A 37 7.59 2.26 19.57
N LYS A 38 8.21 1.08 19.71
CA LYS A 38 9.02 0.72 20.90
C LYS A 38 10.25 1.60 21.03
N ASP A 39 10.94 1.86 19.92
CA ASP A 39 12.14 2.70 19.90
C ASP A 39 11.81 4.14 20.32
N CYS A 40 10.70 4.69 19.84
CA CYS A 40 10.21 6.01 20.29
C CYS A 40 9.87 6.02 21.79
N ALA A 41 9.18 4.99 22.30
CA ALA A 41 8.84 4.89 23.70
C ALA A 41 10.09 4.77 24.59
N ALA A 42 11.02 3.90 24.20
CA ALA A 42 12.31 3.72 24.91
C ALA A 42 13.09 5.03 24.95
N LYS A 43 13.12 5.78 23.83
CA LYS A 43 13.81 7.06 23.78
C LYS A 43 13.18 8.13 24.67
N ILE A 44 11.88 8.18 24.75
CA ILE A 44 11.16 9.08 25.67
C ILE A 44 11.49 8.71 27.12
N GLN A 45 11.52 7.42 27.46
CA GLN A 45 11.87 6.94 28.79
C GLN A 45 13.34 7.23 29.16
N GLU A 46 14.28 6.92 28.25
CA GLU A 46 15.70 7.21 28.44
C GLU A 46 15.95 8.70 28.77
N LEU A 47 15.30 9.57 28.02
CA LEU A 47 15.41 11.01 28.24
C LEU A 47 14.74 11.47 29.54
N SER A 48 13.74 10.75 30.05
CA SER A 48 13.08 11.03 31.32
C SER A 48 13.91 10.64 32.56
N MET A 49 14.87 9.73 32.39
CA MET A 49 15.75 9.25 33.48
C MET A 49 16.97 10.13 33.73
N ARG A 50 17.14 11.20 32.96
CA ARG A 50 18.26 12.12 33.13
C ARG A 50 18.07 12.96 34.40
N THR A 51 18.84 12.68 35.42
CA THR A 51 18.81 13.32 36.74
C THR A 51 19.27 14.80 36.72
N ASP A 52 20.00 15.20 35.67
CA ASP A 52 20.41 16.61 35.45
C ASP A 52 19.19 17.55 35.19
N LEU A 53 17.98 16.95 35.03
CA LEU A 53 16.73 17.67 34.74
C LEU A 53 15.84 17.94 35.96
N GLU A 54 16.14 17.36 37.11
CA GLU A 54 15.33 17.52 38.34
C GLU A 54 15.32 18.96 38.89
N ASN A 55 16.29 19.79 38.51
CA ASN A 55 16.42 21.19 38.98
C ASN A 55 16.07 22.26 37.92
N ILE A 56 15.46 21.86 36.78
CA ILE A 56 15.18 22.81 35.71
C ILE A 56 13.84 23.53 35.93
N GLN A 57 13.91 24.58 36.73
CA GLN A 57 12.80 25.54 36.90
C GLN A 57 12.66 26.55 35.75
N SER A 58 13.64 26.58 34.81
CA SER A 58 13.66 27.55 33.71
C SER A 58 12.86 27.07 32.48
N ILE A 59 11.94 27.90 32.01
CA ILE A 59 11.16 27.70 30.78
C ILE A 59 12.10 27.51 29.56
N VAL A 60 13.27 28.11 29.56
CA VAL A 60 14.25 28.02 28.46
C VAL A 60 14.80 26.59 28.34
N TYR A 61 15.19 25.97 29.45
CA TYR A 61 15.71 24.60 29.46
C TYR A 61 14.60 23.57 29.11
N GLN A 62 13.39 23.80 29.57
CA GLN A 62 12.26 22.93 29.18
C GLN A 62 12.01 22.96 27.67
N LYS A 63 12.11 24.15 27.03
CA LYS A 63 12.02 24.27 25.56
C LYS A 63 13.14 23.55 24.86
N GLN A 64 14.38 23.75 25.26
CA GLN A 64 15.56 23.08 24.66
C GLN A 64 15.45 21.56 24.76
N TYR A 65 15.01 21.06 25.90
CA TYR A 65 14.78 19.64 26.12
C TYR A 65 13.69 19.07 25.21
N GLN A 66 12.56 19.75 25.09
CA GLN A 66 11.48 19.37 24.19
C GLN A 66 11.95 19.33 22.72
N GLU A 67 12.75 20.28 22.31
CA GLU A 67 13.33 20.33 20.97
C GLU A 67 14.31 19.19 20.72
N ALA A 68 15.13 18.83 21.69
CA ALA A 68 16.04 17.68 21.61
C ALA A 68 15.27 16.35 21.46
N ILE A 69 14.21 16.14 22.26
CA ILE A 69 13.32 14.97 22.10
C ILE A 69 12.69 14.92 20.71
N LYS A 70 12.12 16.05 20.28
CA LYS A 70 11.49 16.16 18.95
C LYS A 70 12.45 15.79 17.83
N LYS A 71 13.70 16.30 17.88
CA LYS A 71 14.73 16.02 16.88
C LYS A 71 15.10 14.54 16.81
N GLN A 72 15.25 13.87 17.95
CA GLN A 72 15.57 12.44 17.99
C GLN A 72 14.42 11.58 17.49
N ILE A 73 13.17 11.90 17.86
CA ILE A 73 11.98 11.23 17.33
C ILE A 73 11.85 11.45 15.82
N ASP A 74 12.14 12.65 15.31
CA ASP A 74 12.14 12.93 13.87
C ASP A 74 13.15 12.06 13.11
N GLY A 75 14.33 11.77 13.68
CA GLY A 75 15.29 10.83 13.10
C GLY A 75 14.74 9.41 13.01
N ILE A 76 14.19 8.88 14.12
CA ILE A 76 13.56 7.54 14.15
C ILE A 76 12.42 7.43 13.14
N LEU A 77 11.60 8.47 12.96
CA LEU A 77 10.48 8.46 12.04
C LEU A 77 10.89 8.63 10.57
N ASN A 78 12.04 9.27 10.29
CA ASN A 78 12.61 9.27 8.94
C ASN A 78 13.07 7.87 8.54
N ASP A 79 13.69 7.12 9.45
CA ASP A 79 14.08 5.73 9.22
C ASP A 79 12.85 4.83 8.99
N LEU A 80 11.76 5.05 9.75
CA LEU A 80 10.48 4.37 9.51
C LEU A 80 9.99 4.59 8.09
N ASN A 81 9.97 5.84 7.62
CA ASN A 81 9.52 6.18 6.27
C ASN A 81 10.34 5.45 5.21
N SER A 82 11.68 5.51 5.33
CA SER A 82 12.59 4.87 4.37
C SER A 82 12.41 3.34 4.33
N LYS A 83 12.32 2.69 5.50
CA LYS A 83 12.12 1.24 5.61
C LYS A 83 10.75 0.81 5.07
N SER A 84 9.71 1.56 5.39
CA SER A 84 8.35 1.26 4.91
C SER A 84 8.25 1.43 3.40
N PHE A 85 8.88 2.47 2.84
CA PHE A 85 8.94 2.70 1.41
C PHE A 85 9.67 1.57 0.69
N ALA A 86 10.86 1.16 1.18
CA ALA A 86 11.62 0.06 0.58
C ALA A 86 10.81 -1.24 0.55
N ASN A 87 10.18 -1.62 1.67
CA ASN A 87 9.35 -2.82 1.74
C ASN A 87 8.16 -2.78 0.75
N ILE A 88 7.52 -1.62 0.60
CA ILE A 88 6.41 -1.47 -0.34
C ILE A 88 6.92 -1.50 -1.78
N ALA A 89 8.04 -0.86 -2.10
CA ALA A 89 8.62 -0.87 -3.43
C ALA A 89 8.99 -2.30 -3.90
N ASP A 90 9.64 -3.07 -3.02
CA ASP A 90 9.96 -4.48 -3.28
C ASP A 90 8.68 -5.31 -3.52
N TYR A 91 7.66 -5.10 -2.70
CA TYR A 91 6.37 -5.77 -2.85
C TYR A 91 5.69 -5.40 -4.18
N LEU A 92 5.74 -4.14 -4.62
CA LEU A 92 5.17 -3.73 -5.90
C LEU A 92 5.88 -4.41 -7.07
N GLY A 93 7.21 -4.56 -7.02
CA GLY A 93 7.97 -5.35 -8.00
C GLY A 93 7.48 -6.79 -8.10
N GLN A 94 7.26 -7.45 -6.96
CA GLN A 94 6.71 -8.80 -6.91
C GLN A 94 5.27 -8.87 -7.46
N CYS A 95 4.42 -7.88 -7.17
CA CYS A 95 3.08 -7.80 -7.73
C CYS A 95 3.11 -7.71 -9.27
N TYR A 96 4.06 -6.95 -9.82
CA TYR A 96 4.23 -6.87 -11.26
C TYR A 96 4.62 -8.23 -11.87
N GLU A 97 5.63 -8.88 -11.31
CA GLU A 97 6.08 -10.20 -11.75
C GLU A 97 4.94 -11.23 -11.68
N THR A 98 4.23 -11.27 -10.56
CA THR A 98 3.11 -12.21 -10.34
C THR A 98 1.98 -11.98 -11.34
N GLY A 99 1.62 -10.73 -11.63
CA GLY A 99 0.59 -10.41 -12.63
C GLY A 99 1.01 -10.80 -14.04
N PHE A 100 2.25 -10.48 -14.44
CA PHE A 100 2.75 -10.75 -15.79
C PHE A 100 2.95 -12.24 -16.04
N ILE A 101 3.70 -12.91 -15.16
CA ILE A 101 4.00 -14.35 -15.29
C ILE A 101 2.73 -15.18 -15.09
N GLY A 102 1.87 -14.77 -14.15
CA GLY A 102 0.60 -15.44 -13.92
C GLY A 102 -0.33 -15.39 -15.12
N THR A 103 -0.39 -14.26 -15.83
CA THR A 103 -1.16 -14.12 -17.07
C THR A 103 -0.57 -14.97 -18.18
N LEU A 104 0.75 -14.95 -18.35
CA LEU A 104 1.43 -15.80 -19.34
C LEU A 104 1.18 -17.29 -19.07
N TYR A 105 1.28 -17.71 -17.81
CA TYR A 105 0.97 -19.07 -17.38
C TYR A 105 -0.47 -19.47 -17.67
N ASP A 106 -1.43 -18.57 -17.49
CA ASP A 106 -2.83 -18.83 -17.82
C ASP A 106 -3.06 -18.94 -19.32
N LEU A 107 -2.52 -18.02 -20.13
CA LEU A 107 -2.59 -18.06 -21.59
C LEU A 107 -1.98 -19.37 -22.17
N GLN A 108 -0.85 -19.82 -21.64
CA GLN A 108 -0.27 -21.12 -22.01
C GLN A 108 -1.21 -22.26 -21.66
N GLY A 109 -1.98 -22.17 -20.58
CA GLY A 109 -2.99 -23.15 -20.19
C GLY A 109 -4.18 -23.23 -21.13
N GLN A 110 -4.45 -22.13 -21.82
CA GLN A 110 -5.48 -22.04 -22.86
C GLN A 110 -5.00 -22.48 -24.25
N GLY A 111 -3.78 -23.00 -24.34
CA GLY A 111 -3.20 -23.52 -25.58
C GLY A 111 -2.47 -22.48 -26.44
N ILE A 112 -2.17 -21.29 -25.87
CA ILE A 112 -1.42 -20.24 -26.54
C ILE A 112 0.06 -20.38 -26.17
N PRO A 113 0.95 -20.94 -27.03
CA PRO A 113 2.33 -21.28 -26.68
C PRO A 113 3.25 -20.06 -26.73
N LEU A 114 2.97 -19.06 -25.94
CA LEU A 114 3.75 -17.83 -25.86
C LEU A 114 4.84 -17.94 -24.79
N CYS A 115 6.01 -17.44 -25.10
CA CYS A 115 7.11 -17.24 -24.16
C CYS A 115 7.84 -15.94 -24.51
N PHE A 116 7.80 -14.96 -23.63
CA PHE A 116 8.52 -13.71 -23.80
C PHE A 116 8.98 -13.16 -22.43
N PRO A 117 10.13 -12.46 -22.39
CA PRO A 117 10.64 -11.90 -21.14
C PRO A 117 9.81 -10.70 -20.67
N ILE A 118 9.88 -10.41 -19.38
CA ILE A 118 9.39 -9.15 -18.81
C ILE A 118 10.25 -8.01 -19.36
N ASN A 119 9.61 -6.95 -19.86
CA ASN A 119 10.29 -5.75 -20.29
C ASN A 119 10.56 -4.84 -19.09
N GLN A 120 11.82 -4.46 -18.87
CA GLN A 120 12.23 -3.58 -17.78
C GLN A 120 11.56 -2.19 -17.85
N GLU A 121 11.35 -1.66 -19.05
CA GLU A 121 10.68 -0.38 -19.25
C GLU A 121 9.23 -0.43 -18.78
N ASP A 122 8.50 -1.51 -19.07
CA ASP A 122 7.13 -1.72 -18.62
C ASP A 122 7.06 -1.83 -17.09
N VAL A 123 8.05 -2.47 -16.45
CA VAL A 123 8.17 -2.54 -14.98
C VAL A 123 8.34 -1.15 -14.40
N VAL A 124 9.32 -0.40 -14.90
CA VAL A 124 9.61 0.97 -14.44
C VAL A 124 8.38 1.85 -14.62
N GLN A 125 7.71 1.77 -15.78
CA GLN A 125 6.49 2.52 -16.03
C GLN A 125 5.38 2.15 -15.05
N ALA A 126 5.13 0.86 -14.77
CA ALA A 126 4.10 0.42 -13.85
C ALA A 126 4.36 0.86 -12.40
N LEU A 127 5.64 0.90 -11.99
CA LEU A 127 6.04 1.35 -10.66
C LEU A 127 6.02 2.88 -10.52
N GLN A 128 6.22 3.61 -11.61
CA GLN A 128 6.31 5.08 -11.63
C GLN A 128 5.01 5.76 -12.08
N VAL A 129 4.07 5.01 -12.66
CA VAL A 129 2.86 5.62 -13.22
C VAL A 129 2.15 6.47 -12.21
N ASP A 130 2.03 7.71 -12.59
CA ASP A 130 1.16 8.74 -12.08
C ASP A 130 -0.32 8.37 -12.23
N SER A 131 -0.81 7.40 -11.46
CA SER A 131 -2.22 7.45 -11.14
C SER A 131 -2.40 8.63 -10.18
N LYS A 132 -3.52 9.34 -10.26
CA LYS A 132 -3.86 10.38 -9.26
C LYS A 132 -3.82 9.85 -7.82
N ILE A 133 -3.77 8.54 -7.66
CA ILE A 133 -3.70 7.80 -6.39
C ILE A 133 -2.26 7.44 -6.03
N SER A 134 -1.42 7.07 -7.01
CA SER A 134 -0.01 6.73 -6.80
C SER A 134 0.93 7.90 -7.01
N GLN A 135 0.39 9.07 -7.39
CA GLN A 135 1.18 10.29 -7.54
C GLN A 135 2.00 10.54 -6.28
N GLY A 136 3.26 10.19 -6.37
CA GLY A 136 4.17 10.30 -5.26
C GLY A 136 3.88 9.32 -4.11
N LEU A 137 3.91 8.00 -4.34
CA LEU A 137 3.87 7.01 -3.24
C LEU A 137 4.82 7.42 -2.11
N TYR A 138 6.04 7.83 -2.44
CA TYR A 138 7.02 8.37 -1.49
C TYR A 138 6.52 9.65 -0.81
N GLN A 139 5.88 10.54 -1.57
CA GLN A 139 5.32 11.78 -1.02
C GLN A 139 4.18 11.48 -0.04
N ARG A 140 3.22 10.61 -0.39
CA ARG A 140 2.11 10.24 0.52
C ARG A 140 2.60 9.55 1.78
N MET A 141 3.57 8.65 1.66
CA MET A 141 4.20 8.04 2.84
C MET A 141 4.94 9.08 3.69
N GLY A 142 5.58 10.06 3.05
CA GLY A 142 6.16 11.21 3.72
C GLY A 142 5.13 12.07 4.44
N GLU A 143 3.98 12.32 3.82
CA GLU A 143 2.85 13.03 4.42
C GLU A 143 2.27 12.27 5.63
N ASP A 144 2.09 10.95 5.52
CA ASP A 144 1.64 10.12 6.63
C ASP A 144 2.65 10.09 7.78
N THR A 145 3.95 10.08 7.46
CA THR A 145 5.02 10.23 8.47
C THR A 145 4.98 11.62 9.12
N ASN A 146 4.71 12.68 8.36
CA ASN A 146 4.56 14.02 8.91
C ASN A 146 3.31 14.15 9.80
N HIS A 147 2.21 13.49 9.45
CA HIS A 147 1.03 13.38 10.30
C HIS A 147 1.35 12.63 11.60
N LEU A 148 2.11 11.55 11.52
CA LEU A 148 2.57 10.81 12.69
C LEU A 148 3.45 11.68 13.58
N LYS A 149 4.42 12.42 13.02
CA LYS A 149 5.25 13.39 13.74
C LYS A 149 4.42 14.45 14.46
N LYS A 150 3.45 15.05 13.76
CA LYS A 150 2.54 16.05 14.36
C LYS A 150 1.73 15.46 15.53
N SER A 151 1.23 14.23 15.37
CA SER A 151 0.46 13.55 16.41
C SER A 151 1.31 13.25 17.65
N ILE A 152 2.54 12.77 17.47
CA ILE A 152 3.49 12.51 18.56
C ILE A 152 3.86 13.82 19.26
N LYS A 153 4.16 14.88 18.50
CA LYS A 153 4.45 16.21 19.06
C LYS A 153 3.27 16.75 19.90
N ALA A 154 2.05 16.54 19.44
CA ALA A 154 0.85 16.94 20.17
C ALA A 154 0.68 16.15 21.50
N GLU A 155 0.92 14.84 21.49
CA GLU A 155 0.87 14.01 22.71
C GLU A 155 1.98 14.40 23.72
N LEU A 156 3.20 14.65 23.23
CA LEU A 156 4.28 15.17 24.07
C LEU A 156 3.90 16.50 24.73
N SER A 157 3.41 17.47 23.95
CA SER A 157 3.02 18.78 24.46
C SER A 157 1.87 18.68 25.46
N ARG A 158 0.85 17.84 25.17
CA ARG A 158 -0.28 17.60 26.07
C ARG A 158 0.16 16.95 27.37
N GLY A 159 1.05 15.95 27.31
CA GLY A 159 1.61 15.28 28.47
C GLY A 159 2.35 16.24 29.39
N ILE A 160 3.16 17.12 28.84
CA ILE A 160 3.88 18.15 29.57
C ILE A 160 2.93 19.15 30.21
N SER A 161 1.97 19.68 29.45
CA SER A 161 0.99 20.65 29.97
C SER A 161 0.13 20.08 31.11
N ASN A 162 -0.16 18.79 31.09
CA ASN A 162 -0.95 18.11 32.09
C ASN A 162 -0.12 17.55 33.26
N GLY A 163 1.18 17.76 33.30
CA GLY A 163 2.06 17.16 34.31
C GLY A 163 2.08 15.61 34.30
N SER A 164 1.76 15.01 33.15
CA SER A 164 1.74 13.54 33.02
C SER A 164 3.14 12.96 33.16
N SER A 165 3.27 11.78 33.79
CA SER A 165 4.54 11.08 33.81
C SER A 165 4.97 10.67 32.41
N TRP A 166 6.28 10.63 32.16
CA TRP A 166 6.85 10.26 30.87
C TRP A 166 6.45 8.83 30.44
N ASN A 167 6.27 7.92 31.39
CA ASN A 167 5.78 6.57 31.12
C ASN A 167 4.35 6.59 30.57
N MET A 168 3.48 7.46 31.10
CA MET A 168 2.13 7.64 30.56
C MET A 168 2.16 8.24 29.16
N VAL A 169 3.02 9.23 28.91
CA VAL A 169 3.19 9.83 27.57
C VAL A 169 3.71 8.81 26.58
N ALA A 170 4.79 8.06 26.93
CA ALA A 170 5.31 6.99 26.11
C ALA A 170 4.26 5.92 25.80
N GLY A 171 3.48 5.50 26.79
CA GLY A 171 2.38 4.55 26.60
C GLY A 171 1.32 5.05 25.62
N LYS A 172 0.88 6.29 25.72
CA LYS A 172 -0.10 6.88 24.78
C LYS A 172 0.41 7.00 23.36
N ILE A 173 1.70 7.23 23.18
CA ILE A 173 2.33 7.29 21.85
C ILE A 173 2.48 5.90 21.25
N ALA A 174 2.97 4.94 22.03
CA ALA A 174 3.43 3.64 21.56
C ALA A 174 2.35 2.56 21.54
N SER A 175 1.36 2.61 22.40
CA SER A 175 0.43 1.50 22.61
C SER A 175 -1.04 1.89 22.56
N GLY A 176 -1.86 0.92 22.19
CA GLY A 176 -3.32 1.04 22.16
C GLY A 176 -3.92 1.14 20.75
N MET A 177 -5.16 0.66 20.63
CA MET A 177 -5.98 0.90 19.43
C MET A 177 -6.18 2.42 19.28
N ASN A 178 -5.97 2.91 18.05
CA ASN A 178 -6.00 4.33 17.69
C ASN A 178 -4.80 5.17 18.17
N SER A 179 -3.70 4.55 18.62
CA SER A 179 -2.44 5.28 18.81
C SER A 179 -1.98 5.90 17.47
N PRO A 180 -1.12 6.94 17.51
CA PRO A 180 -0.55 7.51 16.29
C PRO A 180 0.10 6.46 15.39
N PHE A 181 0.80 5.48 15.95
CA PHE A 181 1.45 4.39 15.20
C PHE A 181 0.46 3.40 14.60
N ASP A 182 -0.63 3.04 15.31
CA ASP A 182 -1.67 2.16 14.79
C ASP A 182 -2.37 2.79 13.57
N LYS A 183 -2.68 4.08 13.64
CA LYS A 183 -3.27 4.82 12.51
C LYS A 183 -2.33 4.89 11.30
N ALA A 184 -1.05 5.19 11.53
CA ALA A 184 -0.06 5.25 10.45
C ALA A 184 0.18 3.88 9.81
N TYR A 185 0.26 2.80 10.61
CA TYR A 185 0.33 1.42 10.11
C TYR A 185 -0.87 1.06 9.24
N LYS A 186 -2.10 1.34 9.70
CA LYS A 186 -3.32 1.06 8.92
C LYS A 186 -3.32 1.78 7.56
N ARG A 187 -2.84 3.02 7.51
CA ARG A 187 -2.69 3.75 6.24
C ARG A 187 -1.65 3.11 5.33
N ALA A 188 -0.48 2.73 5.85
CA ALA A 188 0.54 2.04 5.08
C ALA A 188 0.02 0.71 4.48
N VAL A 189 -0.80 -0.03 5.21
CA VAL A 189 -1.46 -1.25 4.71
C VAL A 189 -2.43 -0.93 3.58
N VAL A 190 -3.24 0.13 3.69
CA VAL A 190 -4.16 0.55 2.61
C VAL A 190 -3.37 0.93 1.36
N ILE A 191 -2.27 1.67 1.50
CA ILE A 191 -1.38 2.04 0.40
C ILE A 191 -0.82 0.78 -0.27
N ALA A 192 -0.23 -0.13 0.50
CA ALA A 192 0.37 -1.36 -0.04
C ALA A 192 -0.67 -2.20 -0.81
N ARG A 193 -1.86 -2.40 -0.27
CA ARG A 193 -2.95 -3.14 -0.92
C ARG A 193 -3.41 -2.49 -2.22
N THR A 194 -3.67 -1.19 -2.17
CA THR A 194 -4.19 -0.46 -3.34
C THR A 194 -3.20 -0.43 -4.47
N GLU A 195 -1.93 -0.09 -4.17
CA GLU A 195 -0.90 0.00 -5.20
C GLU A 195 -0.43 -1.38 -5.68
N GLY A 196 -0.30 -2.36 -4.79
CA GLY A 196 0.04 -3.73 -5.17
C GLY A 196 -0.98 -4.32 -6.13
N HIS A 197 -2.26 -4.15 -5.80
CA HIS A 197 -3.35 -4.58 -6.68
C HIS A 197 -3.30 -3.85 -8.04
N ARG A 198 -3.17 -2.52 -8.04
CA ARG A 198 -3.08 -1.72 -9.27
C ARG A 198 -1.93 -2.18 -10.18
N VAL A 199 -0.73 -2.35 -9.61
CA VAL A 199 0.47 -2.79 -10.34
C VAL A 199 0.27 -4.19 -10.92
N GLN A 200 -0.32 -5.11 -10.17
CA GLN A 200 -0.62 -6.46 -10.64
C GLN A 200 -1.60 -6.44 -11.83
N GLN A 201 -2.69 -5.68 -11.74
CA GLN A 201 -3.67 -5.61 -12.84
C GLN A 201 -3.10 -4.91 -14.08
N GLN A 202 -2.24 -3.92 -13.90
CA GLN A 202 -1.52 -3.27 -14.98
C GLN A 202 -0.57 -4.24 -15.68
N SER A 203 0.17 -5.04 -14.94
CA SER A 203 1.08 -6.04 -15.50
C SER A 203 0.35 -7.15 -16.24
N THR A 204 -0.83 -7.55 -15.75
CA THR A 204 -1.75 -8.45 -16.48
C THR A 204 -2.11 -7.86 -17.85
N LEU A 205 -2.54 -6.58 -17.89
CA LEU A 205 -2.84 -5.90 -19.16
C LEU A 205 -1.61 -5.80 -20.07
N HIS A 206 -0.41 -5.53 -19.53
CA HIS A 206 0.84 -5.51 -20.32
C HIS A 206 1.10 -6.88 -20.95
N CYS A 207 0.94 -7.95 -20.20
CA CYS A 207 1.09 -9.32 -20.73
C CYS A 207 0.07 -9.62 -21.85
N GLN A 208 -1.21 -9.27 -21.64
CA GLN A 208 -2.28 -9.43 -22.65
C GLN A 208 -1.97 -8.65 -23.94
N LYS A 209 -1.54 -7.38 -23.82
CA LYS A 209 -1.13 -6.55 -24.97
C LYS A 209 0.02 -7.20 -25.74
N ARG A 210 1.00 -7.73 -25.02
CA ARG A 210 2.14 -8.39 -25.64
C ARG A 210 1.75 -9.70 -26.32
N ALA A 211 0.86 -10.48 -25.72
CA ALA A 211 0.30 -11.67 -26.34
C ALA A 211 -0.43 -11.32 -27.66
N LYS A 212 -1.28 -10.30 -27.65
CA LYS A 212 -1.96 -9.80 -28.85
C LYS A 212 -0.97 -9.34 -29.92
N SER A 213 0.10 -8.65 -29.57
CA SER A 213 1.15 -8.24 -30.53
C SER A 213 1.92 -9.41 -31.15
N GLN A 214 1.89 -10.58 -30.50
CA GLN A 214 2.48 -11.84 -31.01
C GLN A 214 1.45 -12.69 -31.80
N GLY A 215 0.26 -12.14 -32.06
CA GLY A 215 -0.79 -12.78 -32.87
C GLY A 215 -1.80 -13.61 -32.07
N ALA A 216 -1.78 -13.57 -30.75
CA ALA A 216 -2.82 -14.20 -29.93
C ALA A 216 -4.14 -13.42 -30.03
N ASP A 217 -5.26 -14.13 -30.19
CA ASP A 217 -6.59 -13.55 -30.13
C ASP A 217 -7.05 -13.51 -28.66
N VAL A 218 -6.85 -12.36 -28.00
CA VAL A 218 -7.09 -12.18 -26.57
C VAL A 218 -8.04 -11.03 -26.35
N LEU A 219 -9.11 -11.29 -25.60
CA LEU A 219 -10.01 -10.30 -25.03
C LEU A 219 -9.70 -10.15 -23.52
N LYS A 220 -10.21 -9.09 -22.91
CA LYS A 220 -10.13 -8.91 -21.46
C LYS A 220 -11.52 -8.85 -20.84
N GLN A 221 -11.66 -9.44 -19.65
CA GLN A 221 -12.89 -9.42 -18.88
C GLN A 221 -12.66 -8.84 -17.48
N TRP A 222 -13.61 -8.04 -17.01
CA TRP A 222 -13.64 -7.59 -15.62
C TRP A 222 -14.30 -8.66 -14.75
N ASP A 223 -13.60 -9.11 -13.71
CA ASP A 223 -14.09 -10.07 -12.73
C ASP A 223 -14.16 -9.43 -11.34
N SER A 224 -15.32 -9.41 -10.73
CA SER A 224 -15.54 -8.81 -9.42
C SER A 224 -15.73 -9.88 -8.35
N THR A 225 -15.16 -9.66 -7.16
CA THR A 225 -15.24 -10.63 -6.04
C THR A 225 -16.67 -10.93 -5.59
N LEU A 226 -17.66 -10.08 -5.89
CA LEU A 226 -19.10 -10.23 -5.63
C LEU A 226 -19.47 -10.56 -4.16
N ASP A 227 -18.71 -10.04 -3.20
CA ASP A 227 -19.04 -10.16 -1.78
C ASP A 227 -19.87 -8.96 -1.25
N GLY A 228 -20.16 -8.96 0.06
CA GLY A 228 -20.98 -7.95 0.71
C GLY A 228 -20.40 -6.53 0.70
N VAL A 229 -19.10 -6.38 0.38
CA VAL A 229 -18.40 -5.07 0.35
C VAL A 229 -18.02 -4.61 -1.06
N THR A 230 -18.39 -5.40 -2.08
CA THR A 230 -18.18 -5.01 -3.49
C THR A 230 -19.06 -3.82 -3.86
N ARG A 231 -18.46 -2.78 -4.41
CA ARG A 231 -19.17 -1.55 -4.82
C ARG A 231 -20.23 -1.81 -5.89
N PRO A 232 -21.34 -1.06 -5.92
CA PRO A 232 -22.35 -1.20 -6.97
C PRO A 232 -21.77 -1.05 -8.38
N THR A 233 -20.92 -0.05 -8.61
CA THR A 233 -20.21 0.19 -9.87
C THR A 233 -19.37 -1.01 -10.31
N HIS A 234 -18.66 -1.66 -9.38
CA HIS A 234 -17.86 -2.84 -9.68
C HIS A 234 -18.74 -4.08 -9.97
N ARG A 235 -19.90 -4.20 -9.33
CA ARG A 235 -20.86 -5.25 -9.67
C ARG A 235 -21.46 -5.09 -11.07
N GLU A 236 -21.66 -3.83 -11.52
CA GLU A 236 -22.13 -3.52 -12.87
C GLU A 236 -21.07 -3.86 -13.93
N LEU A 237 -19.78 -3.72 -13.58
CA LEU A 237 -18.66 -4.08 -14.46
C LEU A 237 -18.44 -5.60 -14.56
N ASP A 238 -18.93 -6.37 -13.60
CA ASP A 238 -18.71 -7.81 -13.53
C ASP A 238 -19.13 -8.52 -14.81
N GLY A 239 -18.22 -9.31 -15.36
CA GLY A 239 -18.43 -10.04 -16.60
C GLY A 239 -18.40 -9.19 -17.87
N GLN A 240 -18.11 -7.88 -17.81
CA GLN A 240 -17.92 -7.09 -19.04
C GLN A 240 -16.66 -7.56 -19.78
N ILE A 241 -16.81 -7.82 -21.07
CA ILE A 241 -15.74 -8.19 -21.99
C ILE A 241 -15.42 -7.00 -22.89
N ARG A 242 -14.14 -6.72 -23.12
CA ARG A 242 -13.64 -5.65 -23.98
C ARG A 242 -12.44 -6.13 -24.81
N GLU A 243 -12.22 -5.46 -25.92
CA GLU A 243 -10.92 -5.51 -26.61
C GLU A 243 -9.81 -5.00 -25.69
N ILE A 244 -8.60 -5.48 -25.90
CA ILE A 244 -7.46 -5.16 -25.02
C ILE A 244 -7.22 -3.65 -24.91
N ASP A 245 -7.47 -2.90 -25.99
CA ASP A 245 -7.22 -1.46 -26.06
C ASP A 245 -8.45 -0.59 -25.72
N GLU A 246 -9.60 -1.22 -25.45
CA GLU A 246 -10.84 -0.52 -25.07
C GLU A 246 -10.96 -0.43 -23.55
N PRO A 247 -11.41 0.72 -22.99
CA PRO A 247 -11.66 0.82 -21.56
C PRO A 247 -12.95 0.12 -21.14
N PHE A 248 -13.02 -0.33 -19.90
CA PHE A 248 -14.26 -0.61 -19.21
C PHE A 248 -14.92 0.71 -18.81
N GLU A 249 -16.24 0.78 -18.88
CA GLU A 249 -17.01 1.99 -18.60
C GLU A 249 -18.15 1.72 -17.62
N VAL A 250 -18.28 2.57 -16.61
CA VAL A 250 -19.37 2.54 -15.63
C VAL A 250 -19.61 3.93 -15.05
N ALA A 251 -20.87 4.35 -14.97
CA ALA A 251 -21.27 5.64 -14.39
C ALA A 251 -20.46 6.85 -14.92
N GLY A 252 -20.12 6.85 -16.21
CA GLY A 252 -19.32 7.90 -16.87
C GLY A 252 -17.83 7.85 -16.57
N MET A 253 -17.35 6.90 -15.80
CA MET A 253 -15.92 6.66 -15.53
C MET A 253 -15.38 5.58 -16.46
N LYS A 254 -14.05 5.67 -16.76
CA LYS A 254 -13.35 4.72 -17.64
C LYS A 254 -12.12 4.18 -16.93
N ALA A 255 -11.86 2.88 -17.08
CA ALA A 255 -10.64 2.24 -16.59
C ALA A 255 -10.17 1.17 -17.58
N MET A 256 -8.86 1.10 -17.81
CA MET A 256 -8.27 0.06 -18.65
C MET A 256 -8.17 -1.31 -17.95
N TYR A 257 -8.12 -1.29 -16.61
CA TYR A 257 -8.02 -2.45 -15.72
C TYR A 257 -8.51 -2.09 -14.30
N PRO A 258 -8.82 -3.05 -13.44
CA PRO A 258 -9.20 -2.79 -12.06
C PRO A 258 -8.14 -1.99 -11.27
N GLY A 259 -8.57 -0.93 -10.59
CA GLY A 259 -7.68 -0.02 -9.86
C GLY A 259 -7.12 1.12 -10.70
N ALA A 260 -7.67 1.39 -11.90
CA ALA A 260 -7.20 2.42 -12.82
C ALA A 260 -8.23 3.51 -13.14
N PHE A 261 -9.24 3.71 -12.31
CA PHE A 261 -10.20 4.82 -12.49
C PHE A 261 -9.59 6.19 -12.19
N GLY A 262 -8.51 6.24 -11.42
CA GLY A 262 -7.93 7.50 -10.91
C GLY A 262 -8.85 8.17 -9.86
N ASN A 263 -9.75 7.41 -9.27
CA ASN A 263 -10.69 7.85 -8.24
C ASN A 263 -10.47 7.02 -6.97
N PRO A 264 -10.02 7.62 -5.86
CA PRO A 264 -9.81 6.90 -4.60
C PRO A 264 -11.05 6.14 -4.11
N GLY A 265 -12.26 6.65 -4.39
CA GLY A 265 -13.52 6.01 -4.05
C GLY A 265 -13.71 4.66 -4.74
N GLU A 266 -13.17 4.49 -5.94
CA GLU A 266 -13.27 3.25 -6.72
C GLU A 266 -12.03 2.36 -6.57
N ASP A 267 -10.83 2.96 -6.52
CA ASP A 267 -9.58 2.23 -6.61
C ASP A 267 -9.05 1.70 -5.26
N CYS A 268 -9.31 2.44 -4.13
CA CYS A 268 -8.82 2.02 -2.82
C CYS A 268 -9.40 0.67 -2.39
N ASN A 269 -8.53 -0.29 -2.04
CA ASN A 269 -8.90 -1.65 -1.64
C ASN A 269 -9.79 -2.37 -2.68
N CYS A 270 -9.68 -2.05 -3.96
CA CYS A 270 -10.30 -2.82 -5.04
C CYS A 270 -9.75 -4.25 -5.02
N ARG A 271 -10.61 -5.23 -5.33
CA ARG A 271 -10.26 -6.66 -5.38
C ARG A 271 -10.74 -7.34 -6.67
N CYS A 272 -11.20 -6.53 -7.63
CA CYS A 272 -11.59 -7.04 -8.94
C CYS A 272 -10.36 -7.46 -9.73
N CYS A 273 -10.47 -8.48 -10.56
CA CYS A 273 -9.38 -8.99 -11.38
C CYS A 273 -9.64 -8.75 -12.87
N LEU A 274 -8.57 -8.67 -13.64
CA LEU A 274 -8.59 -8.69 -15.07
C LEU A 274 -8.35 -10.13 -15.53
N LEU A 275 -9.31 -10.73 -16.24
CA LEU A 275 -9.21 -12.05 -16.84
C LEU A 275 -8.95 -11.94 -18.35
N GLN A 276 -8.52 -13.03 -18.98
CA GLN A 276 -8.31 -13.21 -20.42
C GLN A 276 -9.06 -14.41 -20.95
#